data_b80602e60a0133906a0d2b311ac8deb6
#
_entry.id   b80602e60a0133906a0d2b311ac8deb6
#
_cell.length_a   1.000
_cell.length_b   1.000
_cell.length_c   1.000
_cell.angle_alpha   90.00
_cell.angle_beta   90.00
_cell.angle_gamma   90.00
#
_symmetry.space_group_name_H-M   'P 1'
#
loop_
_entity.id
_entity.type
_entity.pdbx_description
1 polymer ?
#
loop_
_entity_poly.entity_id
_entity_poly.type
_entity_poly.pdbx_seq_one_letter_code
_entity_poly.pdbx_strand_id
1 'polypeptide(L)'
;MASKKITASTPLHLLQQLSSSMLQEFEKACRNAQDQAEKALAELEKQRARVQDELLKARAKLEAAAAAGKAKTEARAKAAVVDFEATLASFKDRQVQTVQYMAELRRDVQESLKLAQGVGKVREAVEKALQGRSAKPAAKPAAKPAAKPAAKPAAKPAAKPAAKPAAK
;
A
#
# COMPACT_ATOMS: atom_id res chain seq x y z
N MET A 1 -5.93 24.96 -40.84
CA MET A 1 -6.37 23.67 -40.34
C MET A 1 -5.27 23.07 -39.46
N ALA A 2 -5.43 23.15 -38.14
CA ALA A 2 -4.41 22.67 -37.21
C ALA A 2 -4.47 21.12 -37.17
N SER A 3 -3.41 20.46 -37.65
CA SER A 3 -3.21 19.03 -37.51
C SER A 3 -3.21 18.64 -36.06
N LYS A 4 -4.28 18.04 -35.59
CA LYS A 4 -4.38 17.41 -34.28
C LYS A 4 -3.36 16.27 -34.24
N LYS A 5 -2.20 16.53 -33.61
CA LYS A 5 -1.19 15.51 -33.34
C LYS A 5 -1.83 14.42 -32.50
N ILE A 6 -2.18 13.32 -33.16
CA ILE A 6 -2.58 12.08 -32.48
C ILE A 6 -1.31 11.56 -31.78
N THR A 7 -1.12 11.93 -30.53
CA THR A 7 -0.12 11.32 -29.69
C THR A 7 -0.62 9.91 -29.37
N ALA A 8 -0.24 8.97 -30.22
CA ALA A 8 -0.53 7.56 -29.99
C ALA A 8 0.07 7.19 -28.61
N SER A 9 -0.80 6.84 -27.68
CA SER A 9 -0.40 6.37 -26.36
C SER A 9 0.41 5.08 -26.54
N THR A 10 1.74 5.17 -26.38
CA THR A 10 2.60 4.00 -26.52
C THR A 10 2.46 3.11 -25.28
N PRO A 11 2.74 1.80 -25.36
CA PRO A 11 2.75 0.92 -24.20
C PRO A 11 3.59 1.46 -23.02
N LEU A 12 4.67 2.19 -23.30
CA LEU A 12 5.49 2.83 -22.27
C LEU A 12 4.77 3.98 -21.55
N HIS A 13 3.97 4.78 -22.26
CA HIS A 13 3.15 5.82 -21.64
C HIS A 13 2.06 5.21 -20.74
N LEU A 14 1.44 4.12 -21.21
CA LEU A 14 0.47 3.38 -20.40
C LEU A 14 1.12 2.80 -19.14
N LEU A 15 2.30 2.23 -19.24
CA LEU A 15 3.04 1.71 -18.08
C LEU A 15 3.38 2.82 -17.08
N GLN A 16 3.83 3.98 -17.56
CA GLN A 16 4.10 5.15 -16.73
C GLN A 16 2.84 5.62 -16.00
N GLN A 17 1.73 5.74 -16.73
CA GLN A 17 0.45 6.20 -16.16
C GLN A 17 -0.08 5.21 -15.12
N LEU A 18 -0.09 3.90 -15.42
CA LEU A 18 -0.54 2.87 -14.50
C LEU A 18 0.33 2.82 -13.22
N SER A 19 1.65 2.88 -13.37
CA SER A 19 2.56 2.89 -12.23
C SER A 19 2.35 4.11 -11.33
N SER A 20 2.13 5.29 -11.93
CA SER A 20 1.86 6.52 -11.18
C SER A 20 0.52 6.47 -10.46
N SER A 21 -0.53 6.03 -11.15
CA SER A 21 -1.88 5.89 -10.59
C SER A 21 -1.89 4.88 -9.43
N MET A 22 -1.23 3.74 -9.61
CA MET A 22 -1.13 2.71 -8.58
C MET A 22 -0.45 3.22 -7.30
N LEU A 23 0.66 3.95 -7.43
CA LEU A 23 1.34 4.54 -6.26
C LEU A 23 0.48 5.58 -5.56
N GLN A 24 -0.20 6.44 -6.30
CA GLN A 24 -1.10 7.47 -5.74
C GLN A 24 -2.29 6.85 -4.99
N GLU A 25 -2.93 5.85 -5.58
CA GLU A 25 -4.05 5.14 -4.94
C GLU A 25 -3.59 4.37 -3.69
N PHE A 26 -2.40 3.77 -3.74
CA PHE A 26 -1.80 3.11 -2.59
C PHE A 26 -1.54 4.09 -1.44
N GLU A 27 -0.87 5.21 -1.70
CA GLU A 27 -0.63 6.25 -0.69
C GLU A 27 -1.92 6.79 -0.09
N LYS A 28 -2.93 7.00 -0.93
CA LYS A 28 -4.26 7.46 -0.49
C LYS A 28 -4.93 6.43 0.40
N ALA A 29 -4.87 5.14 0.04
CA ALA A 29 -5.42 4.06 0.84
C ALA A 29 -4.74 3.97 2.22
N CYS A 30 -3.41 4.10 2.27
CA CYS A 30 -2.64 4.12 3.52
C CYS A 30 -3.06 5.29 4.44
N ARG A 31 -3.17 6.50 3.89
CA ARG A 31 -3.63 7.68 4.65
C ARG A 31 -5.04 7.49 5.17
N ASN A 32 -5.96 7.04 4.31
CA ASN A 32 -7.34 6.80 4.71
C ASN A 32 -7.44 5.76 5.85
N ALA A 33 -6.66 4.69 5.80
CA ALA A 33 -6.63 3.68 6.87
C ALA A 33 -6.12 4.26 8.20
N GLN A 34 -5.07 5.09 8.17
CA GLN A 34 -4.55 5.78 9.35
C GLN A 34 -5.59 6.75 9.92
N ASP A 35 -6.20 7.60 9.09
CA ASP A 35 -7.23 8.56 9.49
C ASP A 35 -8.45 7.86 10.12
N GLN A 36 -8.86 6.72 9.57
CA GLN A 36 -9.96 5.93 10.12
C GLN A 36 -9.63 5.37 11.50
N ALA A 37 -8.41 4.85 11.68
CA ALA A 37 -7.96 4.32 12.97
C ALA A 37 -7.85 5.44 14.03
N GLU A 38 -7.35 6.61 13.66
CA GLU A 38 -7.29 7.79 14.56
C GLU A 38 -8.69 8.29 14.94
N LYS A 39 -9.61 8.35 14.00
CA LYS A 39 -11.02 8.70 14.27
C LYS A 39 -11.70 7.68 15.19
N ALA A 40 -11.44 6.39 14.99
CA ALA A 40 -11.98 5.34 15.85
C ALA A 40 -11.45 5.48 17.29
N LEU A 41 -10.16 5.78 17.45
CA LEU A 41 -9.58 6.02 18.78
C LEU A 41 -10.18 7.24 19.46
N ALA A 42 -10.32 8.35 18.77
CA ALA A 42 -10.92 9.58 19.29
C ALA A 42 -12.38 9.37 19.71
N GLU A 43 -13.14 8.59 18.94
CA GLU A 43 -14.54 8.27 19.30
C GLU A 43 -14.61 7.35 20.53
N LEU A 44 -13.71 6.37 20.66
CA LEU A 44 -13.61 5.54 21.87
C LEU A 44 -13.29 6.37 23.11
N GLU A 45 -12.39 7.34 23.02
CA GLU A 45 -12.05 8.25 24.12
C GLU A 45 -13.26 9.10 24.53
N LYS A 46 -14.02 9.59 23.57
CA LYS A 46 -15.24 10.37 23.77
C LYS A 46 -16.34 9.55 24.46
N GLN A 47 -16.52 8.31 24.01
CA GLN A 47 -17.48 7.39 24.61
C GLN A 47 -17.07 7.03 26.04
N ARG A 48 -15.78 6.76 26.26
CA ARG A 48 -15.22 6.50 27.59
C ARG A 48 -15.47 7.66 28.55
N ALA A 49 -15.23 8.91 28.14
CA ALA A 49 -15.46 10.09 28.95
C ALA A 49 -16.95 10.20 29.36
N ARG A 50 -17.88 9.98 28.42
CA ARG A 50 -19.33 9.97 28.72
C ARG A 50 -19.71 8.91 29.75
N VAL A 51 -19.17 7.69 29.62
CA VAL A 51 -19.48 6.61 30.56
C VAL A 51 -18.85 6.88 31.93
N GLN A 52 -17.68 7.53 31.99
CA GLN A 52 -17.10 7.99 33.24
C GLN A 52 -18.00 8.99 33.97
N ASP A 53 -18.57 9.96 33.26
CA ASP A 53 -19.52 10.92 33.82
C ASP A 53 -20.78 10.24 34.35
N GLU A 54 -21.32 9.26 33.61
CA GLU A 54 -22.49 8.49 34.05
C GLU A 54 -22.18 7.61 35.28
N LEU A 55 -20.96 7.04 35.34
CA LEU A 55 -20.49 6.30 36.50
C LEU A 55 -20.46 7.21 37.76
N LEU A 56 -19.92 8.42 37.64
CA LEU A 56 -19.88 9.38 38.73
C LEU A 56 -21.29 9.72 39.21
N LYS A 57 -22.24 9.96 38.31
CA LYS A 57 -23.65 10.21 38.64
C LYS A 57 -24.29 8.99 39.30
N ALA A 58 -23.99 7.78 38.82
CA ALA A 58 -24.52 6.55 39.41
C ALA A 58 -24.02 6.33 40.83
N ARG A 59 -22.74 6.60 41.09
CA ARG A 59 -22.13 6.53 42.43
C ARG A 59 -22.74 7.55 43.38
N ALA A 60 -22.93 8.80 42.95
CA ALA A 60 -23.61 9.81 43.75
C ALA A 60 -25.08 9.42 44.09
N LYS A 61 -25.81 8.83 43.14
CA LYS A 61 -27.13 8.30 43.35
C LYS A 61 -27.14 7.12 44.34
N LEU A 62 -26.12 6.28 44.31
CA LEU A 62 -25.97 5.16 45.23
C LEU A 62 -25.78 5.67 46.66
N GLU A 63 -24.89 6.63 46.85
CA GLU A 63 -24.63 7.26 48.17
C GLU A 63 -25.87 7.94 48.72
N ALA A 64 -26.59 8.71 47.89
CA ALA A 64 -27.84 9.38 48.30
C ALA A 64 -28.95 8.37 48.64
N ALA A 65 -29.07 7.26 47.92
CA ALA A 65 -30.04 6.22 48.17
C ALA A 65 -29.76 5.46 49.46
N ALA A 66 -28.46 5.16 49.72
CA ALA A 66 -27.99 4.53 50.94
C ALA A 66 -28.28 5.43 52.16
N ALA A 67 -27.96 6.72 52.09
CA ALA A 67 -28.25 7.68 53.14
C ALA A 67 -29.75 7.86 53.44
N ALA A 68 -30.59 7.72 52.40
CA ALA A 68 -32.03 7.83 52.52
C ALA A 68 -32.74 6.50 52.90
N GLY A 69 -32.00 5.39 53.07
CA GLY A 69 -32.52 4.07 53.40
C GLY A 69 -33.46 3.47 52.31
N LYS A 70 -33.31 3.90 51.05
CA LYS A 70 -34.17 3.49 49.94
C LYS A 70 -33.61 2.24 49.23
N ALA A 71 -33.82 1.05 49.83
CA ALA A 71 -33.21 -0.21 49.38
C ALA A 71 -33.45 -0.53 47.88
N LYS A 72 -34.61 -0.25 47.30
CA LYS A 72 -34.91 -0.49 45.88
C LYS A 72 -34.08 0.44 44.97
N THR A 73 -33.91 1.69 45.37
CA THR A 73 -33.11 2.69 44.60
C THR A 73 -31.63 2.38 44.72
N GLU A 74 -31.16 1.96 45.89
CA GLU A 74 -29.81 1.54 46.16
C GLU A 74 -29.42 0.32 45.28
N ALA A 75 -30.26 -0.73 45.23
CA ALA A 75 -30.06 -1.90 44.41
C ALA A 75 -29.92 -1.54 42.92
N ARG A 76 -30.76 -0.63 42.41
CA ARG A 76 -30.69 -0.16 41.04
C ARG A 76 -29.44 0.66 40.75
N ALA A 77 -29.04 1.53 41.67
CA ALA A 77 -27.83 2.33 41.51
C ALA A 77 -26.57 1.46 41.57
N LYS A 78 -26.54 0.43 42.44
CA LYS A 78 -25.50 -0.58 42.50
C LYS A 78 -25.35 -1.33 41.17
N ALA A 79 -26.42 -1.82 40.60
CA ALA A 79 -26.42 -2.49 39.30
C ALA A 79 -25.85 -1.57 38.18
N ALA A 80 -26.31 -0.30 38.14
CA ALA A 80 -25.83 0.68 37.19
C ALA A 80 -24.32 0.96 37.34
N VAL A 81 -23.79 1.03 38.55
CA VAL A 81 -22.35 1.19 38.80
C VAL A 81 -21.56 0.00 38.21
N VAL A 82 -22.00 -1.23 38.46
CA VAL A 82 -21.35 -2.45 37.93
C VAL A 82 -21.40 -2.46 36.41
N ASP A 83 -22.51 -2.10 35.80
CA ASP A 83 -22.66 -2.05 34.34
C ASP A 83 -21.72 -1.00 33.71
N PHE A 84 -21.61 0.18 34.30
CA PHE A 84 -20.71 1.23 33.81
C PHE A 84 -19.24 0.84 34.01
N GLU A 85 -18.88 0.20 35.11
CA GLU A 85 -17.52 -0.30 35.35
C GLU A 85 -17.13 -1.37 34.33
N ALA A 86 -18.04 -2.32 34.04
CA ALA A 86 -17.83 -3.34 33.01
C ALA A 86 -17.69 -2.71 31.60
N THR A 87 -18.50 -1.68 31.31
CA THR A 87 -18.42 -0.94 30.05
C THR A 87 -17.08 -0.20 29.92
N LEU A 88 -16.59 0.43 30.98
CA LEU A 88 -15.29 1.10 30.99
C LEU A 88 -14.12 0.12 30.79
N ALA A 89 -14.20 -1.07 31.39
CA ALA A 89 -13.22 -2.12 31.16
C ALA A 89 -13.20 -2.52 29.66
N SER A 90 -14.37 -2.75 29.05
CA SER A 90 -14.49 -3.04 27.62
C SER A 90 -13.91 -1.92 26.73
N PHE A 91 -14.13 -0.66 27.06
CA PHE A 91 -13.53 0.45 26.31
C PHE A 91 -12.00 0.48 26.42
N LYS A 92 -11.47 0.18 27.61
CA LYS A 92 -10.02 0.07 27.81
C LYS A 92 -9.41 -1.02 26.94
N ASP A 93 -10.04 -2.19 26.87
CA ASP A 93 -9.58 -3.29 26.02
C ASP A 93 -9.61 -2.93 24.54
N ARG A 94 -10.71 -2.30 24.09
CA ARG A 94 -10.84 -1.80 22.71
C ARG A 94 -9.79 -0.72 22.39
N GLN A 95 -9.49 0.17 23.33
CA GLN A 95 -8.47 1.19 23.17
C GLN A 95 -7.09 0.55 22.98
N VAL A 96 -6.73 -0.44 23.80
CA VAL A 96 -5.47 -1.18 23.66
C VAL A 96 -5.39 -1.86 22.29
N GLN A 97 -6.44 -2.57 21.88
CA GLN A 97 -6.51 -3.22 20.56
C GLN A 97 -6.36 -2.22 19.41
N THR A 98 -7.03 -1.06 19.50
CA THR A 98 -6.94 -0.02 18.47
C THR A 98 -5.53 0.56 18.37
N VAL A 99 -4.87 0.82 19.51
CA VAL A 99 -3.48 1.30 19.54
C VAL A 99 -2.52 0.28 18.96
N GLN A 100 -2.69 -1.01 19.28
CA GLN A 100 -1.91 -2.10 18.70
C GLN A 100 -2.10 -2.18 17.19
N TYR A 101 -3.34 -2.15 16.72
CA TYR A 101 -3.67 -2.12 15.30
C TYR A 101 -3.01 -0.93 14.58
N MET A 102 -3.04 0.27 15.18
CA MET A 102 -2.37 1.45 14.61
C MET A 102 -0.85 1.27 14.50
N ALA A 103 -0.23 0.60 15.48
CA ALA A 103 1.20 0.32 15.45
C ALA A 103 1.56 -0.68 14.34
N GLU A 104 0.76 -1.73 14.18
CA GLU A 104 0.90 -2.71 13.09
C GLU A 104 0.68 -2.05 11.72
N LEU A 105 -0.39 -1.27 11.58
CA LEU A 105 -0.68 -0.54 10.35
C LEU A 105 0.46 0.40 9.94
N ARG A 106 1.07 1.11 10.88
CA ARG A 106 2.23 1.96 10.60
C ARG A 106 3.43 1.16 10.10
N ARG A 107 3.67 -0.01 10.66
CA ARG A 107 4.75 -0.91 10.22
C ARG A 107 4.46 -1.40 8.81
N ASP A 108 3.25 -1.90 8.56
CA ASP A 108 2.84 -2.41 7.25
C ASP A 108 2.93 -1.35 6.16
N VAL A 109 2.50 -0.11 6.47
CA VAL A 109 2.64 1.03 5.55
C VAL A 109 4.11 1.30 5.24
N GLN A 110 5.01 1.29 6.23
CA GLN A 110 6.44 1.51 6.00
C GLN A 110 7.07 0.40 5.15
N GLU A 111 6.74 -0.85 5.42
CA GLU A 111 7.23 -1.99 4.64
C GLU A 111 6.68 -1.97 3.21
N SER A 112 5.40 -1.69 3.05
CA SER A 112 4.75 -1.58 1.75
C SER A 112 5.30 -0.43 0.92
N LEU A 113 5.62 0.72 1.54
CA LEU A 113 6.28 1.83 0.85
C LEU A 113 7.69 1.47 0.38
N LYS A 114 8.45 0.70 1.16
CA LYS A 114 9.77 0.19 0.71
C LYS A 114 9.63 -0.70 -0.52
N LEU A 115 8.63 -1.60 -0.52
CA LEU A 115 8.35 -2.46 -1.68
C LEU A 115 7.88 -1.63 -2.89
N ALA A 116 7.07 -0.61 -2.66
CA ALA A 116 6.58 0.30 -3.70
C ALA A 116 7.70 1.14 -4.36
N GLN A 117 8.86 1.33 -3.70
CA GLN A 117 10.03 1.95 -4.31
C GLN A 117 10.51 1.21 -5.57
N GLY A 118 10.30 -0.11 -5.66
CA GLY A 118 10.55 -0.89 -6.86
C GLY A 118 9.74 -0.40 -8.07
N VAL A 119 8.47 -0.07 -7.84
CA VAL A 119 7.58 0.50 -8.87
C VAL A 119 8.05 1.91 -9.27
N GLY A 120 8.51 2.71 -8.31
CA GLY A 120 9.13 4.01 -8.59
C GLY A 120 10.32 3.93 -9.52
N LYS A 121 11.21 2.96 -9.31
CA LYS A 121 12.36 2.71 -10.21
C LYS A 121 11.94 2.31 -11.63
N VAL A 122 10.86 1.50 -11.75
CA VAL A 122 10.31 1.16 -13.07
C VAL A 122 9.78 2.42 -13.76
N ARG A 123 9.06 3.27 -13.05
CA ARG A 123 8.57 4.55 -13.57
C ARG A 123 9.72 5.44 -14.09
N GLU A 124 10.79 5.60 -13.32
CA GLU A 124 11.97 6.39 -13.73
C GLU A 124 12.66 5.80 -14.97
N ALA A 125 12.76 4.47 -15.04
CA ALA A 125 13.33 3.78 -16.21
C ALA A 125 12.48 4.01 -17.47
N VAL A 126 11.15 3.96 -17.34
CA VAL A 126 10.22 4.26 -18.43
C VAL A 126 10.33 5.71 -18.88
N GLU A 127 10.42 6.64 -17.95
CA GLU A 127 10.57 8.07 -18.25
C GLU A 127 11.86 8.36 -19.00
N LYS A 128 12.99 7.78 -18.56
CA LYS A 128 14.27 7.85 -19.28
C LYS A 128 14.18 7.25 -20.69
N ALA A 129 13.49 6.12 -20.85
CA ALA A 129 13.29 5.49 -22.14
C ALA A 129 12.44 6.36 -23.09
N LEU A 130 11.42 7.05 -22.58
CA LEU A 130 10.58 7.98 -23.33
C LEU A 130 11.36 9.22 -23.75
N GLN A 131 12.16 9.81 -22.83
CA GLN A 131 13.03 10.95 -23.12
C GLN A 131 14.10 10.60 -24.17
N GLY A 132 14.72 9.41 -24.06
CA GLY A 132 15.68 8.92 -25.05
C GLY A 132 15.09 8.71 -26.45
N ARG A 133 13.79 8.39 -26.55
CA ARG A 133 13.09 8.26 -27.84
C ARG A 133 12.72 9.62 -28.44
N SER A 134 12.35 10.59 -27.62
CA SER A 134 12.04 11.95 -28.07
C SER A 134 13.28 12.74 -28.47
N ALA A 135 14.43 12.42 -27.88
CA ALA A 135 15.71 13.09 -28.17
C ALA A 135 16.46 12.53 -29.39
N LYS A 136 16.02 11.41 -29.98
CA LYS A 136 16.64 10.84 -31.18
C LYS A 136 15.90 11.34 -32.43
N PRO A 137 16.44 12.32 -33.18
CA PRO A 137 15.86 12.67 -34.48
C PRO A 137 15.89 11.45 -35.39
N ALA A 138 14.83 11.24 -36.17
CA ALA A 138 14.75 10.20 -37.15
C ALA A 138 15.96 10.26 -38.09
N ALA A 139 16.94 9.39 -37.88
CA ALA A 139 17.97 9.15 -38.88
C ALA A 139 17.27 8.53 -40.10
N LYS A 140 17.28 9.32 -41.22
CA LYS A 140 16.84 8.90 -42.55
C LYS A 140 17.45 7.52 -42.90
N PRO A 141 16.69 6.65 -43.56
CA PRO A 141 17.29 5.46 -44.18
C PRO A 141 18.18 5.90 -45.33
N ALA A 142 19.49 5.77 -45.17
CA ALA A 142 20.42 5.91 -46.26
C ALA A 142 20.30 4.70 -47.16
N ALA A 143 20.17 5.02 -48.43
CA ALA A 143 19.98 4.14 -49.56
C ALA A 143 21.07 3.07 -49.70
N LYS A 144 20.61 1.91 -50.15
CA LYS A 144 21.42 0.84 -50.81
C LYS A 144 22.31 1.40 -51.91
N PRO A 145 23.50 0.82 -52.13
CA PRO A 145 23.78 0.42 -53.48
C PRO A 145 24.06 -1.08 -53.63
N ALA A 146 23.44 -1.60 -54.64
CA ALA A 146 23.71 -2.92 -55.23
C ALA A 146 25.07 -2.96 -55.93
N ALA A 147 25.76 -4.06 -55.79
CA ALA A 147 26.50 -4.68 -56.91
C ALA A 147 27.02 -6.08 -56.49
N LYS A 148 26.56 -7.06 -57.22
CA LYS A 148 27.17 -8.37 -57.51
C LYS A 148 28.19 -8.18 -58.63
N PRO A 149 29.12 -9.14 -59.05
CA PRO A 149 29.03 -10.58 -58.96
C PRO A 149 30.35 -11.39 -58.77
N ALA A 150 30.17 -12.67 -58.49
CA ALA A 150 30.90 -13.86 -59.00
C ALA A 150 32.41 -14.09 -58.74
N ALA A 151 32.70 -15.19 -58.10
CA ALA A 151 33.34 -16.37 -58.68
C ALA A 151 33.63 -17.42 -57.60
N LYS A 152 33.20 -18.63 -57.86
CA LYS A 152 33.63 -19.94 -57.35
C LYS A 152 34.87 -20.37 -58.15
N PRO A 153 35.72 -21.41 -57.85
CA PRO A 153 35.38 -22.69 -57.26
C PRO A 153 36.47 -23.37 -56.33
N ALA A 154 35.95 -24.37 -55.63
CA ALA A 154 36.50 -25.72 -55.37
C ALA A 154 37.88 -25.95 -54.72
N ALA A 155 37.89 -26.68 -53.65
CA ALA A 155 38.37 -28.04 -53.54
C ALA A 155 38.37 -28.57 -52.10
N LYS A 156 37.73 -29.70 -51.91
CA LYS A 156 37.86 -30.72 -50.85
C LYS A 156 39.10 -31.59 -51.20
N PRO A 157 39.73 -32.49 -50.39
CA PRO A 157 39.09 -33.35 -49.39
C PRO A 157 39.94 -33.75 -48.13
N ALA A 158 39.21 -34.35 -47.19
CA ALA A 158 39.50 -35.54 -46.40
C ALA A 158 40.72 -35.64 -45.46
N ALA A 159 40.50 -35.91 -44.22
CA ALA A 159 40.69 -37.23 -43.57
C ALA A 159 40.49 -37.18 -42.06
N LYS A 160 39.66 -38.05 -41.59
CA LYS A 160 39.60 -38.65 -40.25
C LYS A 160 40.72 -39.70 -40.14
N PRO A 161 41.19 -40.31 -39.02
CA PRO A 161 40.37 -40.83 -37.93
C PRO A 161 40.96 -40.80 -36.49
N ALA A 162 40.05 -41.03 -35.56
CA ALA A 162 40.10 -41.92 -34.39
C ALA A 162 41.30 -42.01 -33.42
N ALA A 163 41.07 -41.86 -32.15
CA ALA A 163 41.08 -42.98 -31.16
C ALA A 163 40.92 -42.46 -29.72
N LYS A 164 39.97 -42.99 -29.00
CA LYS A 164 39.91 -43.27 -27.56
C LYS A 164 40.97 -44.35 -27.23
N PRO A 165 41.42 -44.65 -25.97
CA PRO A 165 40.59 -44.82 -24.75
C PRO A 165 41.22 -44.48 -23.38
N ALA A 166 40.33 -44.41 -22.39
CA ALA A 166 40.27 -45.08 -21.10
C ALA A 166 41.34 -44.90 -20.00
N ALA A 167 40.80 -44.66 -18.83
CA ALA A 167 41.05 -45.22 -17.51
C ALA A 167 42.29 -44.84 -16.68
N LYS A 168 42.09 -44.13 -15.62
CA LYS A 168 42.10 -44.63 -14.24
C LYS A 168 41.47 -43.58 -13.32
#